data_02552580ad5655c4d6647213dc1b6b72
#
_entry.id   02552580ad5655c4d6647213dc1b6b72
#
_cell.length_a   1.000
_cell.length_b   1.000
_cell.length_c   1.000
_cell.angle_alpha   90.00
_cell.angle_beta   90.00
_cell.angle_gamma   90.00
#
_symmetry.space_group_name_H-M   'P 1'
#
loop_
_entity.id
_entity.type
_entity.pdbx_description
1 polymer ?
#
loop_
_entity_poly.entity_id
_entity_poly.type
_entity_poly.pdbx_seq_one_letter_code
_entity_poly.pdbx_strand_id
1 'polypeptide(L)'
;MVKKRHLFVYALLAMMLLTACGRNDRLLEYALQFADSNRGELEKVLAHYKDSGQKYDAARFLIENMPQYYERRGMSVDSGKAALATVDSTGMVLPELVRQWGHPDMQALEKVYDAHVVTADFLIRNIDHAFDSWKQRPWNKYLPFDDFCELILPYRIDDEPLEEWRELYGKRYAFLLDSVYKGTDVVEAAATVGRCLKEEGFEYNWEFGLPHLGASFLMNHRVGTCMDACDLTLYAMRSLGIPVAVDYYVYSSETRKGHTWNSVRDTTGAFWGMWVTDKEWKRGQVYRDGRKSGKIFRKRFGTPRHVDASADYFPDTLRVEVSGRSPEYLFLGIFHPKGKWVIADVAEVCRGEAVFPHVESDAIYAVLEKNENGVFATVDYPFYFDGKQPHFYTPDKEREEKVTLYRKHPLMGWIGIYLDEICGGRFDFSDTEDFRHLKYTYQVSDTPRICYNEVVLPQQLQCRYVRYKAMEWKNTNIGELLFWGGETRYFPKTVKGAPAENPVNVQERMFDDDPLTYYSTRLPGATLLLDFGKQVEMDRFIFIPRNDDNFIRIGDTYELYYHDGRNGWVSLGRKTASAPELVYDNMPRGALFHLRCLTRGEEEQVFHIKDGKQVFISNLSYIR
;
A
#
# COMPACT_ATOMS: atom_id res chain seq x y z
N MET A 1 50.47 8.67 37.20
CA MET A 1 49.38 7.75 36.70
C MET A 1 48.50 8.38 35.64
N VAL A 2 48.25 9.67 35.65
CA VAL A 2 47.33 10.38 34.68
C VAL A 2 47.89 10.39 33.25
N LYS A 3 49.17 10.60 33.01
CA LYS A 3 49.77 10.63 31.66
C LYS A 3 49.68 9.28 30.90
N LYS A 4 49.68 8.13 31.57
CA LYS A 4 49.55 6.80 30.92
C LYS A 4 48.10 6.53 30.46
N ARG A 5 47.09 7.09 31.13
CA ARG A 5 45.69 6.92 30.75
C ARG A 5 45.34 7.71 29.46
N HIS A 6 45.87 8.91 29.31
CA HIS A 6 45.65 9.70 28.10
C HIS A 6 46.33 9.08 26.87
N LEU A 7 47.53 8.49 27.02
CA LEU A 7 48.21 7.79 25.94
C LEU A 7 47.45 6.56 25.44
N PHE A 8 46.79 5.83 26.38
CA PHE A 8 45.97 4.66 26.03
C PHE A 8 44.67 5.05 25.31
N VAL A 9 44.03 6.15 25.71
CA VAL A 9 42.83 6.69 25.06
C VAL A 9 43.17 7.19 23.65
N TYR A 10 44.31 7.89 23.47
CA TYR A 10 44.76 8.32 22.15
C TYR A 10 45.14 7.15 21.24
N ALA A 11 45.76 6.10 21.81
CA ALA A 11 46.07 4.88 21.06
C ALA A 11 44.81 4.10 20.65
N LEU A 12 43.80 4.04 21.51
CA LEU A 12 42.48 3.42 21.19
C LEU A 12 41.75 4.25 20.12
N LEU A 13 41.72 5.58 20.24
CA LEU A 13 41.17 6.49 19.23
C LEU A 13 41.89 6.38 17.89
N ALA A 14 43.24 6.35 17.91
CA ALA A 14 44.03 6.14 16.70
C ALA A 14 43.79 4.75 16.06
N MET A 15 43.62 3.71 16.88
CA MET A 15 43.32 2.36 16.41
C MET A 15 41.89 2.25 15.84
N MET A 16 40.90 2.95 16.42
CA MET A 16 39.56 3.07 15.86
C MET A 16 39.55 3.87 14.55
N LEU A 17 40.33 4.95 14.44
CA LEU A 17 40.49 5.72 13.21
C LEU A 17 41.20 4.92 12.11
N LEU A 18 42.23 4.14 12.44
CA LEU A 18 42.91 3.25 11.48
C LEU A 18 42.04 2.09 11.00
N THR A 19 41.16 1.55 11.86
CA THR A 19 40.22 0.52 11.46
C THR A 19 39.05 1.07 10.63
N ALA A 20 38.61 2.30 10.87
CA ALA A 20 37.62 2.98 10.06
C ALA A 20 38.15 3.31 8.66
N CYS A 21 39.39 3.87 8.58
CA CYS A 21 40.03 4.17 7.30
C CYS A 21 40.25 2.90 6.46
N GLY A 22 40.71 1.81 7.07
CA GLY A 22 40.94 0.54 6.37
C GLY A 22 39.63 -0.16 5.92
N ARG A 23 38.51 0.16 6.54
CA ARG A 23 37.18 -0.38 6.12
C ARG A 23 36.66 0.38 4.89
N ASN A 24 36.75 1.68 4.86
CA ASN A 24 36.31 2.50 3.73
C ASN A 24 37.13 2.20 2.47
N ASP A 25 38.44 2.02 2.58
CA ASP A 25 39.27 1.67 1.42
C ASP A 25 38.93 0.27 0.86
N ARG A 26 38.52 -0.66 1.71
CA ARG A 26 38.03 -1.99 1.27
C ARG A 26 36.74 -1.93 0.49
N LEU A 27 35.77 -1.08 0.89
CA LEU A 27 34.50 -0.92 0.16
C LEU A 27 34.73 -0.31 -1.21
N LEU A 28 35.57 0.72 -1.30
CA LEU A 28 35.93 1.32 -2.57
C LEU A 28 36.61 0.31 -3.50
N GLU A 29 37.62 -0.41 -3.01
CA GLU A 29 38.32 -1.42 -3.83
C GLU A 29 37.39 -2.56 -4.27
N TYR A 30 36.47 -3.01 -3.39
CA TYR A 30 35.43 -3.97 -3.77
C TYR A 30 34.57 -3.43 -4.92
N ALA A 31 34.09 -2.19 -4.84
CA ALA A 31 33.25 -1.58 -5.86
C ALA A 31 34.00 -1.43 -7.20
N LEU A 32 35.27 -1.04 -7.15
CA LEU A 32 36.13 -0.93 -8.34
C LEU A 32 36.42 -2.30 -8.97
N GLN A 33 36.60 -3.35 -8.17
CA GLN A 33 36.73 -4.73 -8.67
C GLN A 33 35.42 -5.24 -9.25
N PHE A 34 34.28 -4.96 -8.59
CA PHE A 34 32.96 -5.34 -9.08
C PHE A 34 32.63 -4.68 -10.42
N ALA A 35 33.14 -3.48 -10.70
CA ALA A 35 32.93 -2.80 -11.97
C ALA A 35 33.61 -3.47 -13.18
N ASP A 36 34.52 -4.43 -12.96
CA ASP A 36 35.20 -5.22 -13.99
C ASP A 36 35.78 -4.32 -15.11
N SER A 37 35.35 -4.52 -16.35
CA SER A 37 35.82 -3.75 -17.52
C SER A 37 35.50 -2.25 -17.45
N ASN A 38 34.51 -1.85 -16.65
CA ASN A 38 34.08 -0.46 -16.47
C ASN A 38 34.86 0.27 -15.34
N ARG A 39 35.78 -0.40 -14.65
CA ARG A 39 36.59 0.16 -13.56
C ARG A 39 37.20 1.51 -13.93
N GLY A 40 37.72 1.65 -15.17
CA GLY A 40 38.37 2.88 -15.64
C GLY A 40 37.46 4.11 -15.65
N GLU A 41 36.13 3.95 -15.85
CA GLU A 41 35.19 5.05 -15.77
C GLU A 41 35.03 5.55 -14.32
N LEU A 42 34.98 4.64 -13.35
CA LEU A 42 34.89 5.01 -11.94
C LEU A 42 36.16 5.67 -11.42
N GLU A 43 37.32 5.18 -11.85
CA GLU A 43 38.64 5.80 -11.52
C GLU A 43 38.78 7.20 -12.12
N LYS A 44 38.23 7.46 -13.33
CA LYS A 44 38.17 8.83 -13.91
C LYS A 44 37.41 9.81 -13.01
N VAL A 45 36.26 9.40 -12.43
CA VAL A 45 35.46 10.22 -11.51
C VAL A 45 36.29 10.58 -10.26
N LEU A 46 36.95 9.57 -9.67
CA LEU A 46 37.79 9.76 -8.49
C LEU A 46 38.97 10.70 -8.79
N ALA A 47 39.60 10.52 -9.96
CA ALA A 47 40.71 11.39 -10.41
C ALA A 47 40.24 12.83 -10.66
N HIS A 48 39.03 13.01 -11.25
CA HIS A 48 38.45 14.33 -11.50
C HIS A 48 38.26 15.15 -10.22
N TYR A 49 37.84 14.51 -9.15
CA TYR A 49 37.54 15.18 -7.86
C TYR A 49 38.65 15.06 -6.82
N LYS A 50 39.83 14.48 -7.15
CA LYS A 50 40.89 14.14 -6.22
C LYS A 50 41.21 15.23 -5.18
N ASP A 51 41.21 16.48 -5.60
CA ASP A 51 41.55 17.64 -4.75
C ASP A 51 40.34 18.54 -4.44
N SER A 52 39.09 17.99 -4.63
CA SER A 52 37.86 18.77 -4.54
C SER A 52 37.10 18.60 -3.21
N GLY A 53 37.72 18.04 -2.17
CA GLY A 53 37.14 17.89 -0.83
C GLY A 53 35.82 17.11 -0.84
N GLN A 54 34.73 17.72 -0.40
CA GLN A 54 33.42 17.05 -0.31
C GLN A 54 32.93 16.46 -1.63
N LYS A 55 33.33 16.98 -2.80
CA LYS A 55 32.96 16.34 -4.08
C LYS A 55 33.69 15.00 -4.28
N TYR A 56 34.93 14.88 -3.80
CA TYR A 56 35.62 13.60 -3.79
C TYR A 56 34.96 12.60 -2.85
N ASP A 57 34.58 13.04 -1.64
CA ASP A 57 33.88 12.19 -0.68
C ASP A 57 32.50 11.74 -1.22
N ALA A 58 31.78 12.63 -1.92
CA ALA A 58 30.53 12.31 -2.60
C ALA A 58 30.71 11.28 -3.73
N ALA A 59 31.78 11.43 -4.54
CA ALA A 59 32.11 10.45 -5.58
C ALA A 59 32.43 9.08 -4.99
N ARG A 60 33.21 9.03 -3.91
CA ARG A 60 33.47 7.79 -3.17
C ARG A 60 32.20 7.18 -2.64
N PHE A 61 31.33 7.95 -1.99
CA PHE A 61 30.04 7.46 -1.44
C PHE A 61 29.19 6.81 -2.52
N LEU A 62 29.05 7.43 -3.69
CA LEU A 62 28.28 6.84 -4.80
C LEU A 62 28.93 5.55 -5.31
N ILE A 63 30.25 5.53 -5.51
CA ILE A 63 30.98 4.37 -6.05
C ILE A 63 30.97 3.21 -5.06
N GLU A 64 31.24 3.45 -3.78
CA GLU A 64 31.29 2.43 -2.71
C GLU A 64 29.96 1.69 -2.56
N ASN A 65 28.82 2.37 -2.81
CA ASN A 65 27.49 1.80 -2.71
C ASN A 65 26.90 1.30 -4.03
N MET A 66 27.56 1.56 -5.16
CA MET A 66 27.08 1.23 -6.51
C MET A 66 26.87 -0.28 -6.79
N PRO A 67 27.64 -1.23 -6.24
CA PRO A 67 27.48 -2.66 -6.53
C PRO A 67 26.09 -3.24 -6.20
N GLN A 68 25.30 -2.56 -5.37
CA GLN A 68 23.95 -2.99 -5.01
C GLN A 68 22.85 -2.46 -5.96
N TYR A 69 23.20 -1.63 -6.95
CA TYR A 69 22.28 -0.98 -7.86
C TYR A 69 22.35 -1.55 -9.27
N TYR A 70 21.19 -1.74 -9.86
CA TYR A 70 21.00 -2.28 -11.20
C TYR A 70 19.69 -1.82 -11.80
N GLU A 71 19.60 -1.84 -13.10
CA GLU A 71 18.37 -1.69 -13.86
C GLU A 71 17.83 -3.08 -14.22
N ARG A 72 16.51 -3.23 -14.23
CA ARG A 72 15.85 -4.44 -14.77
C ARG A 72 15.37 -4.20 -16.19
N ARG A 73 15.82 -5.04 -17.11
CA ARG A 73 15.48 -4.95 -18.54
C ARG A 73 14.77 -6.18 -19.02
N GLY A 74 13.89 -5.99 -20.02
CA GLY A 74 13.22 -7.08 -20.71
C GLY A 74 12.05 -6.60 -21.55
N MET A 75 11.72 -7.34 -22.59
CA MET A 75 10.63 -7.02 -23.53
C MET A 75 9.27 -6.83 -22.80
N SER A 76 9.01 -7.60 -21.76
CA SER A 76 7.79 -7.47 -20.96
C SER A 76 7.73 -6.12 -20.19
N VAL A 77 8.87 -5.58 -19.76
CA VAL A 77 8.95 -4.25 -19.15
C VAL A 77 8.64 -3.18 -20.19
N ASP A 78 9.26 -3.24 -21.35
CA ASP A 78 9.07 -2.26 -22.43
C ASP A 78 7.62 -2.28 -22.92
N SER A 79 7.03 -3.47 -23.11
CA SER A 79 5.63 -3.63 -23.52
C SER A 79 4.65 -3.17 -22.45
N GLY A 80 4.93 -3.45 -21.17
CA GLY A 80 4.14 -2.95 -20.06
C GLY A 80 4.18 -1.41 -19.96
N LYS A 81 5.35 -0.79 -20.13
CA LYS A 81 5.49 0.68 -20.21
C LYS A 81 4.72 1.24 -21.42
N ALA A 82 4.83 0.63 -22.57
CA ALA A 82 4.09 1.04 -23.75
C ALA A 82 2.58 0.94 -23.55
N ALA A 83 2.10 -0.11 -22.87
CA ALA A 83 0.70 -0.25 -22.50
C ALA A 83 0.26 0.83 -21.50
N LEU A 84 1.05 1.10 -20.44
CA LEU A 84 0.77 2.17 -19.49
C LEU A 84 0.74 3.56 -20.16
N ALA A 85 1.57 3.80 -21.15
CA ALA A 85 1.55 5.06 -21.91
C ALA A 85 0.24 5.31 -22.69
N THR A 86 -0.61 4.29 -22.83
CA THR A 86 -1.95 4.41 -23.47
C THR A 86 -3.08 4.66 -22.48
N VAL A 87 -2.78 4.81 -21.18
CA VAL A 87 -3.79 5.08 -20.15
C VAL A 87 -4.52 6.38 -20.48
N ASP A 88 -5.84 6.28 -20.52
CA ASP A 88 -6.73 7.41 -20.75
C ASP A 88 -7.14 8.11 -19.44
N SER A 89 -8.07 9.07 -19.52
CA SER A 89 -8.61 9.78 -18.35
C SER A 89 -9.36 8.89 -17.34
N THR A 90 -9.60 7.62 -17.65
CA THR A 90 -10.24 6.66 -16.75
C THR A 90 -9.22 5.84 -15.94
N GLY A 91 -7.94 5.95 -16.23
CA GLY A 91 -6.87 5.17 -15.62
C GLY A 91 -6.79 3.72 -16.12
N MET A 92 -7.46 3.40 -17.23
CA MET A 92 -7.60 2.01 -17.72
C MET A 92 -6.67 1.72 -18.89
N VAL A 93 -6.22 0.46 -18.93
CA VAL A 93 -5.49 -0.13 -20.07
C VAL A 93 -6.37 -1.20 -20.72
N LEU A 94 -6.21 -1.42 -22.03
CA LEU A 94 -6.95 -2.47 -22.73
C LEU A 94 -6.73 -3.84 -22.07
N PRO A 95 -7.80 -4.60 -21.76
CA PRO A 95 -7.69 -5.88 -21.06
C PRO A 95 -6.80 -6.91 -21.74
N GLU A 96 -6.71 -6.89 -23.08
CA GLU A 96 -5.84 -7.78 -23.84
C GLU A 96 -4.35 -7.48 -23.61
N LEU A 97 -3.98 -6.20 -23.45
CA LEU A 97 -2.60 -5.83 -23.12
C LEU A 97 -2.25 -6.26 -21.69
N VAL A 98 -3.20 -6.10 -20.75
CA VAL A 98 -3.03 -6.57 -19.37
C VAL A 98 -2.84 -8.09 -19.33
N ARG A 99 -3.66 -8.86 -20.05
CA ARG A 99 -3.51 -10.32 -20.13
C ARG A 99 -2.19 -10.76 -20.75
N GLN A 100 -1.70 -10.01 -21.73
CA GLN A 100 -0.45 -10.32 -22.43
C GLN A 100 0.80 -9.95 -21.62
N TRP A 101 0.79 -8.80 -20.90
CA TRP A 101 2.00 -8.18 -20.32
C TRP A 101 1.88 -7.88 -18.82
N GLY A 102 0.80 -8.27 -18.16
CA GLY A 102 0.42 -7.77 -16.83
C GLY A 102 1.48 -7.90 -15.73
N HIS A 103 2.10 -9.06 -15.59
CA HIS A 103 3.08 -9.30 -14.52
C HIS A 103 4.30 -10.03 -15.04
N PRO A 104 5.39 -9.32 -15.37
CA PRO A 104 6.63 -9.97 -15.78
C PRO A 104 7.21 -10.81 -14.63
N ASP A 105 7.85 -11.92 -14.99
CA ASP A 105 8.66 -12.66 -14.02
C ASP A 105 9.91 -11.82 -13.67
N MET A 106 9.87 -11.18 -12.51
CA MET A 106 10.93 -10.31 -12.02
C MET A 106 12.28 -11.03 -11.87
N GLN A 107 12.28 -12.36 -11.72
CA GLN A 107 13.52 -13.14 -11.62
C GLN A 107 14.14 -13.42 -12.98
N ALA A 108 13.30 -13.50 -14.03
CA ALA A 108 13.75 -13.71 -15.39
C ALA A 108 14.23 -12.43 -16.10
N LEU A 109 13.97 -11.23 -15.52
CA LEU A 109 14.46 -9.98 -16.09
C LEU A 109 15.98 -9.86 -15.95
N GLU A 110 16.63 -9.38 -17.03
CA GLU A 110 18.05 -9.05 -17.01
C GLU A 110 18.35 -7.98 -15.97
N LYS A 111 19.43 -8.16 -15.20
CA LYS A 111 19.99 -7.17 -14.29
C LYS A 111 21.21 -6.53 -14.91
N VAL A 112 21.11 -5.26 -15.24
CA VAL A 112 22.23 -4.47 -15.75
C VAL A 112 22.78 -3.63 -14.60
N TYR A 113 23.87 -4.06 -13.99
CA TYR A 113 24.48 -3.38 -12.86
C TYR A 113 25.08 -2.03 -13.26
N ASP A 114 24.83 -0.99 -12.48
CA ASP A 114 25.31 0.37 -12.74
C ASP A 114 26.84 0.41 -12.82
N ALA A 115 27.51 -0.30 -11.93
CA ALA A 115 28.96 -0.37 -11.91
C ALA A 115 29.57 -0.87 -13.24
N HIS A 116 28.82 -1.66 -14.02
CA HIS A 116 29.29 -2.20 -15.30
C HIS A 116 29.04 -1.28 -16.51
N VAL A 117 28.19 -0.23 -16.36
CA VAL A 117 27.73 0.55 -17.52
C VAL A 117 27.79 2.06 -17.34
N VAL A 118 27.88 2.55 -16.09
CA VAL A 118 27.88 4.00 -15.81
C VAL A 118 29.14 4.66 -16.38
N THR A 119 28.97 5.83 -16.99
CA THR A 119 30.11 6.61 -17.51
C THR A 119 30.59 7.63 -16.48
N ALA A 120 31.86 8.03 -16.60
CA ALA A 120 32.42 9.08 -15.76
C ALA A 120 31.66 10.39 -15.93
N ASP A 121 31.34 10.76 -17.16
CA ASP A 121 30.59 11.98 -17.47
C ASP A 121 29.21 12.02 -16.81
N PHE A 122 28.49 10.89 -16.77
CA PHE A 122 27.19 10.78 -16.08
C PHE A 122 27.35 11.09 -14.58
N LEU A 123 28.30 10.44 -13.90
CA LEU A 123 28.51 10.65 -12.47
C LEU A 123 29.00 12.06 -12.15
N ILE A 124 29.89 12.60 -12.95
CA ILE A 124 30.40 13.97 -12.78
C ILE A 124 29.25 14.96 -12.91
N ARG A 125 28.42 14.87 -13.97
CA ARG A 125 27.25 15.73 -14.12
C ARG A 125 26.27 15.58 -12.95
N ASN A 126 25.99 14.35 -12.50
CA ASN A 126 25.11 14.12 -11.35
C ASN A 126 25.65 14.79 -10.09
N ILE A 127 26.93 14.62 -9.79
CA ILE A 127 27.57 15.22 -8.61
C ILE A 127 27.54 16.75 -8.70
N ASP A 128 27.93 17.32 -9.83
CA ASP A 128 27.96 18.76 -10.01
C ASP A 128 26.57 19.39 -9.87
N HIS A 129 25.56 18.86 -10.53
CA HIS A 129 24.18 19.32 -10.39
C HIS A 129 23.64 19.17 -8.96
N ALA A 130 23.97 18.06 -8.27
CA ALA A 130 23.55 17.87 -6.88
C ALA A 130 24.19 18.92 -5.95
N PHE A 131 25.49 19.22 -6.12
CA PHE A 131 26.17 20.27 -5.35
C PHE A 131 25.65 21.67 -5.67
N ASP A 132 25.36 21.97 -6.93
CA ASP A 132 24.82 23.27 -7.34
C ASP A 132 23.43 23.48 -6.72
N SER A 133 22.53 22.50 -6.82
CA SER A 133 21.20 22.57 -6.18
C SER A 133 21.30 22.65 -4.65
N TRP A 134 22.24 21.93 -4.02
CA TRP A 134 22.48 21.99 -2.59
C TRP A 134 22.93 23.39 -2.14
N LYS A 135 23.91 23.98 -2.82
CA LYS A 135 24.48 25.30 -2.45
C LYS A 135 23.54 26.47 -2.72
N GLN A 136 22.67 26.37 -3.70
CA GLN A 136 21.75 27.45 -4.07
C GLN A 136 20.59 27.65 -3.07
N ARG A 137 20.25 26.66 -2.26
CA ARG A 137 19.07 26.72 -1.41
C ARG A 137 19.40 27.10 0.04
N PRO A 138 18.70 28.08 0.63
CA PRO A 138 19.03 28.65 1.94
C PRO A 138 18.91 27.66 3.10
N TRP A 139 18.00 26.68 3.01
CA TRP A 139 17.82 25.65 4.04
C TRP A 139 18.97 24.65 4.08
N ASN A 140 19.68 24.44 2.99
CA ASN A 140 20.71 23.42 2.88
C ASN A 140 22.01 23.78 3.62
N LYS A 141 22.18 25.03 4.07
CA LYS A 141 23.29 25.40 4.98
C LYS A 141 23.25 24.65 6.32
N TYR A 142 22.08 24.11 6.69
CA TYR A 142 21.87 23.31 7.90
C TYR A 142 21.85 21.80 7.62
N LEU A 143 21.97 21.38 6.36
CA LEU A 143 21.97 19.97 5.98
C LEU A 143 23.38 19.41 6.15
N PRO A 144 23.60 18.42 7.06
CA PRO A 144 24.87 17.72 7.17
C PRO A 144 25.28 17.05 5.85
N PHE A 145 26.58 16.89 5.63
CA PHE A 145 27.07 16.29 4.40
C PHE A 145 26.60 14.84 4.20
N ASP A 146 26.55 14.05 5.28
CA ASP A 146 26.03 12.67 5.23
C ASP A 146 24.56 12.64 4.78
N ASP A 147 23.73 13.58 5.27
CA ASP A 147 22.34 13.69 4.85
C ASP A 147 22.21 14.19 3.39
N PHE A 148 23.12 15.08 2.95
CA PHE A 148 23.19 15.44 1.53
C PHE A 148 23.49 14.22 0.66
N CYS A 149 24.43 13.37 1.08
CA CYS A 149 24.77 12.14 0.36
C CYS A 149 23.60 11.16 0.23
N GLU A 150 22.71 11.13 1.20
CA GLU A 150 21.54 10.22 1.20
C GLU A 150 20.29 10.84 0.54
N LEU A 151 20.05 12.13 0.71
CA LEU A 151 18.78 12.76 0.41
C LEU A 151 18.76 13.61 -0.86
N ILE A 152 19.92 14.06 -1.33
CA ILE A 152 20.03 14.90 -2.54
C ILE A 152 20.94 14.26 -3.60
N LEU A 153 22.12 13.78 -3.21
CA LEU A 153 23.17 13.31 -4.11
C LEU A 153 22.80 12.07 -4.97
N PRO A 154 22.04 11.07 -4.49
CA PRO A 154 21.86 9.82 -5.22
C PRO A 154 21.32 10.04 -6.63
N TYR A 155 21.90 9.32 -7.59
CA TYR A 155 21.51 9.34 -9.00
C TYR A 155 20.40 8.34 -9.30
N ARG A 156 20.13 7.41 -8.39
CA ARG A 156 19.20 6.29 -8.51
C ARG A 156 18.33 6.17 -7.26
N ILE A 157 17.17 5.55 -7.38
CA ILE A 157 16.22 5.27 -6.28
C ILE A 157 16.21 3.78 -5.95
N ASP A 158 16.00 2.93 -6.98
CA ASP A 158 15.93 1.46 -6.82
C ASP A 158 16.42 0.72 -8.09
N ASP A 159 15.51 0.19 -8.94
CA ASP A 159 15.82 -0.60 -10.13
C ASP A 159 15.30 0.03 -11.45
N GLU A 160 15.05 1.36 -11.43
CA GLU A 160 14.67 2.15 -12.59
C GLU A 160 15.80 2.22 -13.64
N PRO A 161 15.50 2.63 -14.89
CA PRO A 161 16.52 2.94 -15.89
C PRO A 161 17.52 3.99 -15.42
N LEU A 162 18.79 3.86 -15.82
CA LEU A 162 19.82 4.84 -15.56
C LEU A 162 19.65 6.05 -16.50
N GLU A 163 19.22 7.19 -15.97
CA GLU A 163 18.85 8.40 -16.73
C GLU A 163 19.41 9.70 -16.13
N GLU A 164 19.68 10.69 -16.96
CA GLU A 164 20.12 12.03 -16.55
C GLU A 164 18.92 12.92 -16.14
N TRP A 165 18.18 12.51 -15.15
CA TRP A 165 16.92 13.12 -14.75
C TRP A 165 17.06 14.49 -14.08
N ARG A 166 18.22 14.84 -13.47
CA ARG A 166 18.38 16.08 -12.73
C ARG A 166 18.18 17.31 -13.60
N GLU A 167 18.77 17.31 -14.80
CA GLU A 167 18.62 18.41 -15.74
C GLU A 167 17.18 18.49 -16.27
N LEU A 168 16.58 17.35 -16.59
CA LEU A 168 15.20 17.26 -17.09
C LEU A 168 14.20 17.86 -16.08
N TYR A 169 14.24 17.41 -14.84
CA TYR A 169 13.32 17.87 -13.79
C TYR A 169 13.67 19.26 -13.29
N GLY A 170 14.96 19.59 -13.20
CA GLY A 170 15.42 20.94 -12.87
C GLY A 170 14.88 21.98 -13.83
N LYS A 171 15.00 21.79 -15.15
CA LYS A 171 14.44 22.68 -16.17
C LYS A 171 12.91 22.81 -16.06
N ARG A 172 12.21 21.72 -15.75
CA ARG A 172 10.74 21.72 -15.64
C ARG A 172 10.25 22.50 -14.43
N TYR A 173 10.89 22.34 -13.26
CA TYR A 173 10.36 22.81 -11.99
C TYR A 173 11.15 23.94 -11.31
N ALA A 174 12.29 24.38 -11.83
CA ALA A 174 13.10 25.45 -11.21
C ALA A 174 12.30 26.71 -10.92
N PHE A 175 11.37 27.09 -11.81
CA PHE A 175 10.53 28.27 -11.65
C PHE A 175 9.75 28.30 -10.35
N LEU A 176 9.39 27.14 -9.78
CA LEU A 176 8.65 27.04 -8.52
C LEU A 176 9.42 27.66 -7.36
N LEU A 177 10.74 27.45 -7.32
CA LEU A 177 11.61 27.97 -6.26
C LEU A 177 12.35 29.27 -6.67
N ASP A 178 12.36 29.58 -7.96
CA ASP A 178 13.03 30.78 -8.45
C ASP A 178 12.06 31.95 -8.61
N SER A 179 10.77 31.68 -8.77
CA SER A 179 9.74 32.69 -9.03
C SER A 179 8.53 32.62 -8.10
N VAL A 180 8.04 31.45 -7.75
CA VAL A 180 6.81 31.26 -6.95
C VAL A 180 7.11 31.31 -5.46
N TYR A 181 8.00 30.47 -4.96
CA TYR A 181 8.36 30.42 -3.55
C TYR A 181 9.72 31.08 -3.31
N LYS A 182 9.72 32.17 -2.52
CA LYS A 182 10.93 32.95 -2.18
C LYS A 182 11.36 32.81 -0.71
N GLY A 183 10.71 31.91 0.02
CA GLY A 183 10.99 31.69 1.45
C GLY A 183 12.24 30.86 1.71
N THR A 184 12.50 30.60 2.98
CA THR A 184 13.63 29.83 3.47
C THR A 184 13.26 28.52 4.14
N ASP A 185 11.96 28.21 4.24
CA ASP A 185 11.44 26.97 4.83
C ASP A 185 11.37 25.86 3.78
N VAL A 186 12.09 24.77 4.02
CA VAL A 186 12.17 23.62 3.11
C VAL A 186 10.83 22.86 3.01
N VAL A 187 10.03 22.83 4.08
CA VAL A 187 8.73 22.14 4.08
C VAL A 187 7.74 22.92 3.19
N GLU A 188 7.74 24.25 3.27
CA GLU A 188 6.94 25.10 2.39
C GLU A 188 7.42 25.05 0.92
N ALA A 189 8.73 24.94 0.71
CA ALA A 189 9.30 24.72 -0.63
C ALA A 189 8.79 23.39 -1.21
N ALA A 190 8.86 22.30 -0.42
CA ALA A 190 8.35 21.00 -0.80
C ALA A 190 6.83 21.02 -1.05
N ALA A 191 6.06 21.70 -0.20
CA ALA A 191 4.63 21.88 -0.39
C ALA A 191 4.28 22.61 -1.69
N THR A 192 5.12 23.58 -2.09
CA THR A 192 4.96 24.29 -3.36
C THR A 192 5.18 23.37 -4.57
N VAL A 193 6.21 22.52 -4.53
CA VAL A 193 6.46 21.50 -5.56
C VAL A 193 5.30 20.49 -5.57
N GLY A 194 4.87 20.02 -4.41
CA GLY A 194 3.78 19.06 -4.29
C GLY A 194 2.44 19.56 -4.85
N ARG A 195 2.10 20.82 -4.62
CA ARG A 195 0.90 21.42 -5.24
C ARG A 195 0.96 21.38 -6.77
N CYS A 196 2.10 21.72 -7.36
CA CYS A 196 2.28 21.66 -8.80
C CYS A 196 2.14 20.21 -9.32
N LEU A 197 2.81 19.24 -8.68
CA LEU A 197 2.71 17.83 -9.08
C LEU A 197 1.27 17.31 -8.97
N LYS A 198 0.55 17.72 -7.93
CA LYS A 198 -0.86 17.36 -7.74
C LYS A 198 -1.77 17.96 -8.82
N GLU A 199 -1.58 19.23 -9.18
CA GLU A 199 -2.31 19.91 -10.25
C GLU A 199 -2.04 19.27 -11.62
N GLU A 200 -0.82 18.81 -11.85
CA GLU A 200 -0.45 18.07 -13.06
C GLU A 200 -1.06 16.65 -13.09
N GLY A 201 -1.48 16.12 -11.94
CA GLY A 201 -2.13 14.82 -11.79
C GLY A 201 -1.17 13.63 -11.78
N PHE A 202 -1.68 12.49 -11.30
CA PHE A 202 -1.04 11.18 -11.38
C PHE A 202 -2.13 10.11 -11.39
N GLU A 203 -2.09 9.20 -12.38
CA GLU A 203 -3.04 8.10 -12.51
C GLU A 203 -2.48 6.82 -11.91
N TYR A 204 -3.22 6.24 -10.93
CA TYR A 204 -2.80 4.99 -10.31
C TYR A 204 -3.19 3.78 -11.16
N ASN A 205 -2.19 2.98 -11.54
CA ASN A 205 -2.39 1.75 -12.27
C ASN A 205 -1.59 0.60 -11.65
N TRP A 206 -2.29 -0.48 -11.29
CA TRP A 206 -1.75 -1.67 -10.64
C TRP A 206 -1.78 -2.90 -11.55
N GLU A 207 -2.18 -2.74 -12.81
CA GLU A 207 -2.38 -3.81 -13.78
C GLU A 207 -1.06 -4.49 -14.17
N PHE A 208 0.07 -3.79 -14.02
CA PHE A 208 1.39 -4.30 -14.33
C PHE A 208 2.28 -4.32 -13.08
N GLY A 209 2.95 -5.47 -12.84
CA GLY A 209 3.96 -5.60 -11.79
C GLY A 209 5.35 -5.24 -12.31
N LEU A 210 5.53 -3.99 -12.80
CA LEU A 210 6.77 -3.53 -13.39
C LEU A 210 7.81 -3.14 -12.34
N PRO A 211 9.13 -3.15 -12.71
CA PRO A 211 10.15 -2.38 -12.00
C PRO A 211 9.81 -0.89 -11.98
N HIS A 212 10.54 -0.09 -11.22
CA HIS A 212 10.42 1.37 -11.23
C HIS A 212 10.48 1.93 -12.66
N LEU A 213 9.52 2.79 -13.02
CA LEU A 213 9.29 3.18 -14.43
C LEU A 213 10.37 4.12 -15.00
N GLY A 214 11.06 4.86 -14.12
CA GLY A 214 12.12 5.79 -14.51
C GLY A 214 11.63 7.20 -14.82
N ALA A 215 12.58 8.13 -14.82
CA ALA A 215 12.33 9.55 -14.79
C ALA A 215 11.71 10.08 -16.10
N SER A 216 12.20 9.64 -17.23
CA SER A 216 11.70 10.09 -18.56
C SER A 216 10.29 9.60 -18.80
N PHE A 217 9.97 8.36 -18.40
CA PHE A 217 8.62 7.84 -18.51
C PHE A 217 7.64 8.66 -17.65
N LEU A 218 7.97 8.86 -16.37
CA LEU A 218 7.11 9.56 -15.41
C LEU A 218 6.93 11.05 -15.74
N MET A 219 7.93 11.69 -16.38
CA MET A 219 7.79 13.05 -16.87
C MET A 219 6.69 13.18 -17.94
N ASN A 220 6.56 12.16 -18.78
CA ASN A 220 5.66 12.20 -19.96
C ASN A 220 4.28 11.58 -19.69
N HIS A 221 4.18 10.56 -18.83
CA HIS A 221 2.97 9.74 -18.72
C HIS A 221 2.29 9.76 -17.35
N ARG A 222 3.00 10.12 -16.26
CA ARG A 222 2.44 10.28 -14.89
C ARG A 222 1.45 9.20 -14.49
N VAL A 223 1.79 7.96 -14.76
CA VAL A 223 0.97 6.78 -14.45
C VAL A 223 1.86 5.70 -13.85
N GLY A 224 1.33 4.95 -12.90
CA GLY A 224 2.04 3.86 -12.24
C GLY A 224 1.52 3.57 -10.84
N THR A 225 2.36 2.97 -10.02
CA THR A 225 2.06 2.58 -8.65
C THR A 225 2.40 3.68 -7.64
N CYS A 226 2.25 3.40 -6.34
CA CYS A 226 2.70 4.30 -5.29
C CYS A 226 4.22 4.53 -5.30
N MET A 227 5.01 3.54 -5.75
CA MET A 227 6.46 3.69 -5.91
C MET A 227 6.77 4.75 -6.97
N ASP A 228 6.13 4.65 -8.13
CA ASP A 228 6.33 5.57 -9.25
C ASP A 228 5.89 7.01 -8.92
N ALA A 229 4.81 7.16 -8.15
CA ALA A 229 4.38 8.47 -7.64
C ALA A 229 5.41 9.08 -6.68
N CYS A 230 6.04 8.26 -5.83
CA CYS A 230 7.16 8.68 -4.98
C CYS A 230 8.38 9.07 -5.79
N ASP A 231 8.71 8.31 -6.83
CA ASP A 231 9.86 8.57 -7.70
C ASP A 231 9.71 9.90 -8.43
N LEU A 232 8.53 10.15 -9.04
CA LEU A 232 8.20 11.43 -9.67
C LEU A 232 8.44 12.62 -8.72
N THR A 233 7.94 12.49 -7.49
CA THR A 233 8.10 13.51 -6.44
C THR A 233 9.58 13.68 -6.05
N LEU A 234 10.30 12.57 -5.90
CA LEU A 234 11.71 12.57 -5.51
C LEU A 234 12.60 13.19 -6.59
N TYR A 235 12.39 12.85 -7.87
CA TYR A 235 13.11 13.47 -8.97
C TYR A 235 12.91 15.00 -8.99
N ALA A 236 11.66 15.46 -8.87
CA ALA A 236 11.36 16.89 -8.84
C ALA A 236 12.05 17.59 -7.66
N MET A 237 11.95 17.03 -6.45
CA MET A 237 12.49 17.64 -5.25
C MET A 237 14.02 17.63 -5.19
N ARG A 238 14.66 16.48 -5.48
CA ARG A 238 16.11 16.36 -5.46
C ARG A 238 16.78 17.25 -6.51
N SER A 239 16.17 17.40 -7.70
CA SER A 239 16.69 18.31 -8.74
C SER A 239 16.70 19.78 -8.28
N LEU A 240 15.80 20.13 -7.36
CA LEU A 240 15.67 21.48 -6.79
C LEU A 240 16.42 21.66 -5.46
N GLY A 241 17.18 20.68 -5.00
CA GLY A 241 17.91 20.73 -3.74
C GLY A 241 17.05 20.65 -2.49
N ILE A 242 15.89 19.98 -2.57
CA ILE A 242 15.05 19.63 -1.43
C ILE A 242 15.45 18.24 -0.92
N PRO A 243 15.90 18.10 0.36
CA PRO A 243 16.30 16.81 0.91
C PRO A 243 15.08 15.94 1.18
N VAL A 244 14.92 14.87 0.39
CA VAL A 244 13.76 13.99 0.41
C VAL A 244 14.16 12.52 0.40
N ALA A 245 13.49 11.72 1.22
CA ALA A 245 13.58 10.27 1.32
C ALA A 245 12.31 9.58 0.81
N VAL A 246 12.36 8.26 0.73
CA VAL A 246 11.20 7.38 0.56
C VAL A 246 11.03 6.56 1.83
N ASP A 247 9.87 6.70 2.47
CA ASP A 247 9.46 5.89 3.60
C ASP A 247 8.40 4.87 3.15
N TYR A 248 8.35 3.72 3.81
CA TYR A 248 7.47 2.64 3.40
C TYR A 248 7.23 1.65 4.53
N TYR A 249 6.14 0.89 4.42
CA TYR A 249 5.94 -0.36 5.12
C TYR A 249 5.78 -1.52 4.13
N VAL A 250 6.24 -2.70 4.54
CA VAL A 250 6.16 -3.92 3.71
C VAL A 250 4.79 -4.57 3.83
N TYR A 251 4.25 -4.61 5.05
CA TYR A 251 3.02 -5.30 5.40
C TYR A 251 2.05 -4.36 6.10
N SER A 252 0.77 -4.64 5.93
CA SER A 252 -0.33 -3.99 6.63
C SER A 252 -1.32 -5.05 7.09
N SER A 253 -2.04 -4.77 8.18
CA SER A 253 -3.13 -5.62 8.63
C SER A 253 -4.38 -5.51 7.75
N GLU A 254 -4.53 -4.45 6.96
CA GLU A 254 -5.72 -4.19 6.16
C GLU A 254 -5.56 -4.48 4.67
N THR A 255 -4.35 -4.56 4.17
CA THR A 255 -4.12 -4.84 2.74
C THR A 255 -2.98 -5.83 2.52
N ARG A 256 -3.02 -6.54 1.39
CA ARG A 256 -1.96 -7.47 0.99
C ARG A 256 -0.69 -6.77 0.47
N LYS A 257 -0.79 -5.48 0.17
CA LYS A 257 0.29 -4.69 -0.42
C LYS A 257 0.86 -3.73 0.60
N GLY A 258 2.17 -3.50 0.53
CA GLY A 258 2.82 -2.40 1.21
C GLY A 258 2.43 -1.04 0.62
N HIS A 259 2.95 0.03 1.20
CA HIS A 259 2.77 1.38 0.70
C HIS A 259 4.05 2.18 0.88
N THR A 260 4.26 3.16 -0.01
CA THR A 260 5.40 4.07 0.01
C THR A 260 4.93 5.51 -0.09
N TRP A 261 5.66 6.42 0.54
CA TRP A 261 5.47 7.87 0.45
C TRP A 261 6.80 8.60 0.57
N ASN A 262 6.80 9.91 0.34
CA ASN A 262 7.99 10.71 0.49
C ASN A 262 8.08 11.33 1.89
N SER A 263 9.30 11.58 2.37
CA SER A 263 9.56 12.29 3.62
C SER A 263 10.61 13.37 3.40
N VAL A 264 10.25 14.62 3.69
CA VAL A 264 11.16 15.77 3.58
C VAL A 264 11.84 16.02 4.92
N ARG A 265 13.17 16.12 4.90
CA ARG A 265 13.97 16.48 6.07
C ARG A 265 14.01 17.99 6.23
N ASP A 266 13.62 18.48 7.40
CA ASP A 266 13.70 19.90 7.70
C ASP A 266 15.07 20.33 8.28
N THR A 267 15.21 21.63 8.54
CA THR A 267 16.45 22.22 9.08
C THR A 267 16.75 21.83 10.52
N THR A 268 15.80 21.22 11.25
CA THR A 268 15.99 20.69 12.61
C THR A 268 16.45 19.22 12.60
N GLY A 269 16.36 18.56 11.45
CA GLY A 269 16.63 17.13 11.29
C GLY A 269 15.38 16.26 11.35
N ALA A 270 14.20 16.82 11.58
CA ALA A 270 12.95 16.09 11.57
C ALA A 270 12.49 15.77 10.15
N PHE A 271 11.82 14.61 10.00
CA PHE A 271 11.23 14.18 8.73
C PHE A 271 9.71 14.36 8.76
N TRP A 272 9.18 14.88 7.66
CA TRP A 272 7.75 15.12 7.47
C TRP A 272 7.25 14.32 6.28
N GLY A 273 6.43 13.31 6.56
CA GLY A 273 5.86 12.43 5.54
C GLY A 273 4.85 13.17 4.67
N MET A 274 4.87 12.91 3.37
CA MET A 274 4.09 13.63 2.36
C MET A 274 3.65 12.66 1.26
N TRP A 275 2.44 12.85 0.77
CA TRP A 275 1.91 12.08 -0.34
C TRP A 275 1.47 12.99 -1.48
N VAL A 276 1.82 12.65 -2.72
CA VAL A 276 1.62 13.51 -3.90
C VAL A 276 0.17 13.96 -4.12
N THR A 277 -0.81 13.17 -3.66
CA THR A 277 -2.24 13.50 -3.77
C THR A 277 -2.82 14.20 -2.55
N ASP A 278 -2.05 14.41 -1.48
CA ASP A 278 -2.53 15.09 -0.29
C ASP A 278 -2.95 16.53 -0.60
N LYS A 279 -4.00 17.00 0.10
CA LYS A 279 -4.50 18.36 -0.11
C LYS A 279 -3.52 19.42 0.37
N GLU A 280 -2.84 19.17 1.47
CA GLU A 280 -1.91 20.10 2.07
C GLU A 280 -0.75 19.32 2.71
N TRP A 281 0.46 19.81 2.49
CA TRP A 281 1.67 19.33 3.13
C TRP A 281 2.08 20.32 4.20
N LYS A 282 2.09 19.89 5.46
CA LYS A 282 2.33 20.78 6.61
C LYS A 282 3.36 20.21 7.56
N ARG A 283 4.17 21.09 8.10
CA ARG A 283 5.01 20.78 9.26
C ARG A 283 4.15 20.38 10.45
N GLY A 284 4.59 19.37 11.20
CA GLY A 284 3.85 18.84 12.35
C GLY A 284 2.78 17.80 12.01
N GLN A 285 2.55 17.53 10.74
CA GLN A 285 1.64 16.47 10.32
C GLN A 285 2.43 15.19 10.02
N VAL A 286 2.18 14.15 10.82
CA VAL A 286 2.68 12.79 10.53
C VAL A 286 1.81 12.17 9.44
N TYR A 287 2.41 11.74 8.34
CA TYR A 287 1.69 11.03 7.28
C TYR A 287 1.13 9.71 7.81
N ARG A 288 -0.15 9.47 7.53
CA ARG A 288 -0.85 8.21 7.81
C ARG A 288 -1.89 7.96 6.72
N ASP A 289 -1.83 6.81 6.10
CA ASP A 289 -2.84 6.36 5.14
C ASP A 289 -4.03 5.62 5.78
N GLY A 290 -4.06 5.60 7.12
CA GLY A 290 -5.10 4.95 7.91
C GLY A 290 -4.93 3.45 8.11
N ARG A 291 -3.90 2.83 7.53
CA ARG A 291 -3.61 1.40 7.66
C ARG A 291 -2.64 1.13 8.81
N LYS A 292 -2.76 -0.04 9.43
CA LYS A 292 -1.84 -0.49 10.49
C LYS A 292 -0.68 -1.26 9.87
N SER A 293 0.52 -0.76 10.07
CA SER A 293 1.76 -1.29 9.49
C SER A 293 2.73 -1.90 10.51
N GLY A 294 2.58 -1.50 11.78
CA GLY A 294 3.46 -1.91 12.86
C GLY A 294 4.83 -1.25 12.86
N LYS A 295 5.48 -1.13 11.71
CA LYS A 295 6.81 -0.52 11.52
C LYS A 295 6.93 0.21 10.20
N ILE A 296 7.73 1.29 10.20
CA ILE A 296 8.06 2.10 9.03
C ILE A 296 9.56 2.02 8.77
N PHE A 297 9.92 1.88 7.51
CA PHE A 297 11.31 1.87 7.05
C PHE A 297 11.56 3.03 6.10
N ARG A 298 12.82 3.52 6.09
CA ARG A 298 13.30 4.55 5.16
C ARG A 298 14.33 3.96 4.22
N LYS A 299 14.17 4.20 2.90
CA LYS A 299 15.17 3.84 1.91
C LYS A 299 16.37 4.79 2.01
N ARG A 300 17.58 4.23 1.93
CA ARG A 300 18.84 4.93 1.82
C ARG A 300 19.59 4.49 0.58
N PHE A 301 20.46 5.34 0.09
CA PHE A 301 21.39 4.98 -0.99
C PHE A 301 22.58 4.17 -0.45
N GLY A 302 23.08 4.56 0.71
CA GLY A 302 24.15 3.86 1.41
C GLY A 302 23.72 2.56 2.09
N THR A 303 24.69 1.82 2.61
CA THR A 303 24.48 0.59 3.36
C THR A 303 24.36 0.86 4.86
N PRO A 304 23.31 0.35 5.55
CA PRO A 304 22.21 -0.47 5.04
C PRO A 304 21.20 0.35 4.23
N ARG A 305 20.63 -0.26 3.17
CA ARG A 305 19.65 0.39 2.28
C ARG A 305 18.30 0.71 2.95
N HIS A 306 17.99 0.04 4.03
CA HIS A 306 16.72 0.15 4.74
C HIS A 306 17.02 0.37 6.21
N VAL A 307 16.50 1.43 6.78
CA VAL A 307 16.64 1.77 8.20
C VAL A 307 15.27 1.92 8.83
N ASP A 308 15.15 1.55 10.11
CA ASP A 308 13.94 1.79 10.89
C ASP A 308 13.73 3.30 11.05
N ALA A 309 12.61 3.79 10.52
CA ALA A 309 12.16 5.18 10.63
C ALA A 309 10.94 5.34 11.55
N SER A 310 10.55 4.27 12.24
CA SER A 310 9.33 4.25 13.05
C SER A 310 9.30 5.32 14.14
N ALA A 311 10.47 5.77 14.60
CA ALA A 311 10.60 6.86 15.58
C ALA A 311 9.97 8.19 15.10
N ASP A 312 9.95 8.43 13.80
CA ASP A 312 9.32 9.63 13.21
C ASP A 312 7.79 9.54 13.18
N TYR A 313 7.23 8.33 13.40
CA TYR A 313 5.81 8.02 13.24
C TYR A 313 5.11 7.56 14.51
N PHE A 314 5.79 6.77 15.35
CA PHE A 314 5.20 6.11 16.50
C PHE A 314 6.00 6.44 17.78
N PRO A 315 5.36 7.07 18.78
CA PRO A 315 6.04 7.40 20.03
C PRO A 315 6.12 6.24 21.02
N ASP A 316 5.29 5.20 20.83
CA ASP A 316 5.01 4.21 21.86
C ASP A 316 6.05 3.09 21.90
N THR A 317 6.27 2.52 23.08
CA THR A 317 7.20 1.40 23.28
C THR A 317 6.45 0.22 23.91
N LEU A 318 6.48 -0.91 23.24
CA LEU A 318 5.93 -2.16 23.75
C LEU A 318 6.99 -2.92 24.55
N ARG A 319 6.64 -3.33 25.78
CA ARG A 319 7.45 -4.18 26.65
C ARG A 319 6.76 -5.51 26.86
N VAL A 320 7.51 -6.59 26.70
CA VAL A 320 7.00 -7.96 26.85
C VAL A 320 7.86 -8.70 27.84
N GLU A 321 7.26 -9.09 28.97
CA GLU A 321 7.92 -9.96 29.95
C GLU A 321 7.94 -11.41 29.46
N VAL A 322 9.08 -12.08 29.64
CA VAL A 322 9.29 -13.47 29.24
C VAL A 322 9.37 -14.35 30.47
N SER A 323 8.39 -15.23 30.63
CA SER A 323 8.37 -16.22 31.73
C SER A 323 9.03 -17.53 31.33
N GLY A 324 9.88 -18.09 32.20
CA GLY A 324 10.51 -19.39 31.99
C GLY A 324 11.78 -19.33 31.14
N ARG A 325 11.96 -20.27 30.18
CA ARG A 325 13.12 -20.27 29.28
C ARG A 325 13.05 -19.06 28.35
N SER A 326 14.00 -18.15 28.48
CA SER A 326 14.10 -16.97 27.63
C SER A 326 14.80 -17.31 26.31
N PRO A 327 14.19 -17.15 25.16
CA PRO A 327 14.89 -17.19 23.89
C PRO A 327 15.83 -15.98 23.78
N GLU A 328 16.84 -16.04 22.91
CA GLU A 328 17.75 -14.92 22.65
C GLU A 328 17.02 -13.73 22.01
N TYR A 329 16.09 -14.01 21.10
CA TYR A 329 15.30 -13.02 20.39
C TYR A 329 13.81 -13.36 20.42
N LEU A 330 12.99 -12.33 20.50
CA LEU A 330 11.56 -12.36 20.24
C LEU A 330 11.22 -11.51 19.03
N PHE A 331 10.16 -11.88 18.34
CA PHE A 331 9.69 -11.22 17.13
C PHE A 331 8.28 -10.69 17.36
N LEU A 332 8.03 -9.45 16.95
CA LEU A 332 6.71 -8.86 16.96
C LEU A 332 6.03 -9.15 15.61
N GLY A 333 4.90 -9.82 15.64
CA GLY A 333 4.11 -10.18 14.46
C GLY A 333 2.85 -9.32 14.36
N ILE A 334 2.54 -8.85 13.15
CA ILE A 334 1.25 -8.26 12.79
C ILE A 334 0.48 -9.22 11.89
N PHE A 335 -0.85 -9.28 12.03
CA PHE A 335 -1.63 -10.22 11.22
C PHE A 335 -1.84 -9.68 9.80
N HIS A 336 -1.41 -10.46 8.81
CA HIS A 336 -1.50 -10.09 7.40
C HIS A 336 -2.76 -10.70 6.76
N PRO A 337 -3.46 -10.01 5.83
CA PRO A 337 -4.68 -10.50 5.18
C PRO A 337 -4.57 -11.85 4.46
N LYS A 338 -3.37 -12.39 4.25
CA LYS A 338 -3.14 -13.77 3.79
C LYS A 338 -3.28 -14.82 4.90
N GLY A 339 -3.86 -14.48 6.03
CA GLY A 339 -4.17 -15.42 7.11
C GLY A 339 -2.96 -15.86 7.93
N LYS A 340 -1.93 -15.03 8.09
CA LYS A 340 -0.71 -15.36 8.84
C LYS A 340 -0.11 -14.17 9.58
N TRP A 341 0.62 -14.45 10.66
CA TRP A 341 1.49 -13.49 11.30
C TRP A 341 2.71 -13.21 10.41
N VAL A 342 3.02 -11.94 10.18
CA VAL A 342 4.25 -11.48 9.51
C VAL A 342 5.08 -10.66 10.48
N ILE A 343 6.40 -10.80 10.40
CA ILE A 343 7.32 -10.11 11.32
C ILE A 343 7.35 -8.62 10.98
N ALA A 344 7.02 -7.80 11.99
CA ALA A 344 7.14 -6.36 11.95
C ALA A 344 8.44 -5.89 12.63
N ASP A 345 8.84 -6.53 13.75
CA ASP A 345 10.02 -6.11 14.51
C ASP A 345 10.71 -7.32 15.19
N VAL A 346 11.93 -7.09 15.68
CA VAL A 346 12.71 -8.06 16.45
C VAL A 346 13.37 -7.38 17.65
N ALA A 347 13.34 -8.03 18.81
CA ALA A 347 14.01 -7.55 20.02
C ALA A 347 14.84 -8.65 20.67
N GLU A 348 16.02 -8.29 21.17
CA GLU A 348 16.82 -9.14 22.05
C GLU A 348 16.17 -9.21 23.43
N VAL A 349 16.16 -10.42 24.03
CA VAL A 349 15.63 -10.60 25.37
C VAL A 349 16.72 -10.32 26.39
N CYS A 350 16.58 -9.22 27.10
CA CYS A 350 17.51 -8.79 28.14
C CYS A 350 16.85 -8.87 29.52
N ARG A 351 17.42 -9.65 30.45
CA ARG A 351 16.92 -9.78 31.84
C ARG A 351 15.45 -10.21 31.94
N GLY A 352 15.00 -11.05 31.01
CA GLY A 352 13.62 -11.56 30.99
C GLY A 352 12.60 -10.59 30.37
N GLU A 353 13.04 -9.54 29.70
CA GLU A 353 12.18 -8.59 28.99
C GLU A 353 12.65 -8.40 27.54
N ALA A 354 11.70 -8.31 26.61
CA ALA A 354 11.91 -7.85 25.25
C ALA A 354 11.27 -6.46 25.08
N VAL A 355 12.02 -5.51 24.53
CA VAL A 355 11.57 -4.12 24.33
C VAL A 355 11.51 -3.82 22.84
N PHE A 356 10.32 -3.48 22.36
CA PHE A 356 10.07 -3.07 20.99
C PHE A 356 9.79 -1.56 21.01
N PRO A 357 10.73 -0.69 20.62
CA PRO A 357 10.53 0.75 20.58
C PRO A 357 9.75 1.14 19.33
N HIS A 358 9.04 2.25 19.40
CA HIS A 358 8.36 2.88 18.26
C HIS A 358 7.41 1.91 17.54
N VAL A 359 6.49 1.32 18.30
CA VAL A 359 5.45 0.40 17.81
C VAL A 359 4.16 1.18 17.61
N GLU A 360 3.45 0.89 16.54
CA GLU A 360 2.15 1.50 16.26
C GLU A 360 1.10 1.04 17.27
N SER A 361 0.41 1.99 17.92
CA SER A 361 -0.71 1.71 18.80
C SER A 361 -2.02 1.43 18.05
N ASP A 362 -3.04 0.98 18.78
CA ASP A 362 -4.36 0.62 18.24
C ASP A 362 -4.31 -0.49 17.18
N ALA A 363 -3.44 -1.47 17.39
CA ALA A 363 -3.24 -2.61 16.49
C ALA A 363 -3.16 -3.93 17.25
N ILE A 364 -3.41 -5.03 16.54
CA ILE A 364 -3.30 -6.39 17.10
C ILE A 364 -1.94 -6.97 16.73
N TYR A 365 -1.26 -7.48 17.75
CA TYR A 365 0.05 -8.12 17.63
C TYR A 365 0.06 -9.51 18.26
N ALA A 366 1.05 -10.29 17.84
CA ALA A 366 1.47 -11.49 18.54
C ALA A 366 2.99 -11.47 18.74
N VAL A 367 3.46 -12.00 19.87
CA VAL A 367 4.89 -12.25 20.07
C VAL A 367 5.21 -13.65 19.61
N LEU A 368 6.27 -13.77 18.84
CA LEU A 368 6.68 -15.01 18.18
C LEU A 368 8.11 -15.37 18.59
N GLU A 369 8.38 -16.65 18.67
CA GLU A 369 9.73 -17.21 18.73
C GLU A 369 10.01 -18.01 17.46
N LYS A 370 11.29 -18.08 17.07
CA LYS A 370 11.75 -18.88 15.94
C LYS A 370 12.30 -20.19 16.49
N ASN A 371 11.71 -21.31 16.10
CA ASN A 371 12.19 -22.62 16.51
C ASN A 371 13.46 -23.05 15.73
N GLU A 372 14.06 -24.18 16.12
CA GLU A 372 15.28 -24.75 15.51
C GLU A 372 15.13 -25.01 13.99
N ASN A 373 13.91 -25.28 13.53
CA ASN A 373 13.60 -25.49 12.11
C ASN A 373 13.34 -24.18 11.34
N GLY A 374 13.49 -23.03 12.00
CA GLY A 374 13.26 -21.71 11.37
C GLY A 374 11.79 -21.28 11.28
N VAL A 375 10.86 -22.06 11.89
CA VAL A 375 9.43 -21.76 11.90
C VAL A 375 9.11 -20.83 13.07
N PHE A 376 8.29 -19.81 12.80
CA PHE A 376 7.79 -18.89 13.81
C PHE A 376 6.51 -19.44 14.46
N ALA A 377 6.49 -19.42 15.80
CA ALA A 377 5.34 -19.82 16.60
C ALA A 377 5.07 -18.77 17.68
N THR A 378 3.81 -18.57 18.03
CA THR A 378 3.41 -17.65 19.10
C THR A 378 3.87 -18.14 20.46
N VAL A 379 4.40 -17.24 21.29
CA VAL A 379 4.85 -17.58 22.66
C VAL A 379 3.75 -17.43 23.69
N ASP A 380 2.71 -16.64 23.38
CA ASP A 380 1.56 -16.36 24.23
C ASP A 380 0.33 -15.98 23.37
N TYR A 381 -0.75 -15.55 24.02
CA TYR A 381 -1.93 -15.05 23.33
C TYR A 381 -1.64 -13.76 22.55
N PRO A 382 -2.28 -13.55 21.39
CA PRO A 382 -2.27 -12.25 20.72
C PRO A 382 -2.93 -11.18 21.59
N PHE A 383 -2.58 -9.93 21.36
CA PHE A 383 -3.07 -8.81 22.15
C PHE A 383 -3.32 -7.57 21.28
N TYR A 384 -4.21 -6.73 21.76
CA TYR A 384 -4.36 -5.35 21.29
C TYR A 384 -3.42 -4.45 22.09
N PHE A 385 -2.66 -3.62 21.39
CA PHE A 385 -1.75 -2.64 22.00
C PHE A 385 -2.37 -1.24 21.95
N ASP A 386 -2.65 -0.66 23.11
CA ASP A 386 -3.30 0.66 23.25
C ASP A 386 -2.31 1.84 23.30
N GLY A 387 -1.03 1.58 23.03
CA GLY A 387 0.08 2.55 23.15
C GLY A 387 0.71 2.59 24.55
N LYS A 388 0.11 1.92 25.55
CA LYS A 388 0.62 1.85 26.93
C LYS A 388 0.89 0.44 27.37
N GLN A 389 -0.06 -0.46 27.15
CA GLN A 389 0.01 -1.85 27.58
C GLN A 389 -0.68 -2.80 26.61
N PRO A 390 -0.25 -4.08 26.58
CA PRO A 390 -0.94 -5.12 25.82
C PRO A 390 -2.22 -5.58 26.55
N HIS A 391 -3.31 -5.73 25.80
CA HIS A 391 -4.56 -6.34 26.23
C HIS A 391 -4.75 -7.68 25.55
N PHE A 392 -4.49 -8.77 26.28
CA PHE A 392 -4.46 -10.13 25.72
C PHE A 392 -5.86 -10.67 25.43
N TYR A 393 -6.00 -11.35 24.31
CA TYR A 393 -7.18 -12.13 23.93
C TYR A 393 -7.08 -13.55 24.48
N THR A 394 -7.50 -13.72 25.72
CA THR A 394 -7.42 -15.02 26.42
C THR A 394 -8.77 -15.73 26.31
N PRO A 395 -8.83 -16.90 25.61
CA PRO A 395 -10.08 -17.64 25.47
C PRO A 395 -10.54 -18.26 26.79
N ASP A 396 -11.80 -17.98 27.15
CA ASP A 396 -12.48 -18.68 28.24
C ASP A 396 -13.26 -19.88 27.65
N LYS A 397 -12.66 -21.05 27.71
CA LYS A 397 -13.20 -22.29 27.13
C LYS A 397 -14.38 -22.89 27.90
N GLU A 398 -14.63 -22.39 29.12
CA GLU A 398 -15.78 -22.82 29.94
C GLU A 398 -17.02 -21.96 29.65
N ARG A 399 -16.84 -20.80 29.00
CA ARG A 399 -17.92 -19.89 28.63
C ARG A 399 -17.90 -19.65 27.13
N GLU A 400 -18.79 -20.39 26.48
CA GLU A 400 -19.03 -20.23 25.04
C GLU A 400 -20.20 -19.29 24.77
N GLU A 401 -20.20 -18.69 23.61
CA GLU A 401 -21.29 -17.83 23.14
C GLU A 401 -21.66 -18.14 21.70
N LYS A 402 -22.94 -17.93 21.41
CA LYS A 402 -23.48 -18.03 20.05
C LYS A 402 -23.31 -16.70 19.33
N VAL A 403 -22.66 -16.70 18.18
CA VAL A 403 -22.39 -15.50 17.39
C VAL A 403 -22.72 -15.72 15.92
N THR A 404 -23.27 -14.69 15.30
CA THR A 404 -23.49 -14.62 13.85
C THR A 404 -22.35 -13.80 13.22
N LEU A 405 -21.68 -14.39 12.24
CA LEU A 405 -20.58 -13.77 11.48
C LEU A 405 -21.07 -13.36 10.09
N TYR A 406 -20.67 -12.20 9.63
CA TYR A 406 -21.09 -11.62 8.35
C TYR A 406 -19.94 -11.39 7.37
N ARG A 407 -18.70 -11.34 7.86
CA ARG A 407 -17.53 -10.98 7.05
C ARG A 407 -16.28 -11.73 7.49
N LYS A 408 -15.33 -11.89 6.57
CA LYS A 408 -13.98 -12.43 6.85
C LYS A 408 -12.88 -11.35 6.90
N HIS A 409 -13.21 -10.11 6.52
CA HIS A 409 -12.32 -8.96 6.49
C HIS A 409 -13.11 -7.68 6.82
N PRO A 410 -12.50 -6.65 7.44
CA PRO A 410 -13.19 -5.40 7.74
C PRO A 410 -13.69 -4.70 6.46
N LEU A 411 -14.80 -4.00 6.57
CA LEU A 411 -15.30 -3.16 5.49
C LEU A 411 -14.40 -1.91 5.38
N MET A 412 -13.70 -1.79 4.26
CA MET A 412 -12.82 -0.66 4.00
C MET A 412 -13.62 0.61 3.71
N GLY A 413 -13.16 1.76 4.22
CA GLY A 413 -13.88 3.04 4.12
C GLY A 413 -14.22 3.47 2.70
N TRP A 414 -13.34 3.18 1.73
CA TRP A 414 -13.57 3.50 0.32
C TRP A 414 -14.73 2.68 -0.31
N ILE A 415 -15.03 1.47 0.19
CA ILE A 415 -16.20 0.70 -0.24
C ILE A 415 -17.51 1.37 0.21
N GLY A 416 -17.50 2.06 1.36
CA GLY A 416 -18.66 2.80 1.85
C GLY A 416 -19.18 3.85 0.87
N ILE A 417 -18.31 4.43 0.05
CA ILE A 417 -18.68 5.39 -1.02
C ILE A 417 -19.62 4.71 -2.03
N TYR A 418 -19.32 3.49 -2.43
CA TYR A 418 -20.14 2.76 -3.42
C TYR A 418 -21.48 2.30 -2.87
N LEU A 419 -21.57 2.04 -1.56
CA LEU A 419 -22.85 1.78 -0.89
C LEU A 419 -23.72 3.03 -0.87
N ASP A 420 -23.13 4.21 -0.66
CA ASP A 420 -23.87 5.47 -0.69
C ASP A 420 -24.35 5.81 -2.11
N GLU A 421 -23.60 5.48 -3.16
CA GLU A 421 -23.98 5.78 -4.55
C GLU A 421 -25.30 5.13 -4.98
N ILE A 422 -25.60 3.90 -4.53
CA ILE A 422 -26.87 3.23 -4.85
C ILE A 422 -28.03 3.67 -3.95
N CYS A 423 -27.72 4.26 -2.78
CA CYS A 423 -28.72 4.75 -1.83
C CYS A 423 -29.52 5.90 -2.44
N GLY A 424 -30.84 5.83 -2.36
CA GLY A 424 -31.80 6.74 -2.98
C GLY A 424 -32.17 6.37 -4.42
N GLY A 425 -31.46 5.40 -5.02
CA GLY A 425 -31.81 4.85 -6.33
C GLY A 425 -33.16 4.12 -6.34
N ARG A 426 -33.76 3.99 -7.50
CA ARG A 426 -35.12 3.46 -7.64
C ARG A 426 -35.19 2.41 -8.73
N PHE A 427 -35.88 1.29 -8.42
CA PHE A 427 -36.26 0.25 -9.36
C PHE A 427 -37.76 0.36 -9.67
N ASP A 428 -38.09 0.61 -10.93
CA ASP A 428 -39.46 0.70 -11.45
C ASP A 428 -39.77 -0.53 -12.32
N PHE A 429 -40.96 -1.08 -12.19
CA PHE A 429 -41.43 -2.26 -12.94
C PHE A 429 -42.63 -1.87 -13.81
N SER A 430 -42.65 -2.29 -15.09
CA SER A 430 -43.69 -1.93 -16.06
C SER A 430 -43.83 -2.95 -17.19
N ASP A 431 -45.01 -2.96 -17.85
CA ASP A 431 -45.25 -3.71 -19.10
C ASP A 431 -44.81 -2.91 -20.34
N THR A 432 -44.62 -1.59 -20.20
CA THR A 432 -44.32 -0.69 -21.32
C THR A 432 -42.97 -0.01 -21.10
N GLU A 433 -42.23 0.14 -22.18
CA GLU A 433 -40.88 0.73 -22.18
C GLU A 433 -40.86 2.20 -21.70
N ASP A 434 -41.97 2.92 -21.84
CA ASP A 434 -42.10 4.33 -21.44
C ASP A 434 -42.40 4.52 -19.94
N PHE A 435 -42.70 3.45 -19.21
CA PHE A 435 -43.02 3.47 -17.77
C PHE A 435 -44.18 4.40 -17.39
N ARG A 436 -45.13 4.67 -18.30
CA ARG A 436 -46.31 5.50 -18.00
C ARG A 436 -47.23 4.85 -16.97
N HIS A 437 -47.23 3.53 -16.94
CA HIS A 437 -48.02 2.71 -15.99
C HIS A 437 -47.06 1.85 -15.19
N LEU A 438 -46.71 2.33 -13.99
CA LEU A 438 -45.89 1.58 -13.05
C LEU A 438 -46.70 0.53 -12.34
N LYS A 439 -46.25 -0.71 -12.34
CA LYS A 439 -46.82 -1.80 -11.56
C LYS A 439 -46.30 -1.87 -10.15
N TYR A 440 -45.01 -1.54 -10.00
CA TYR A 440 -44.32 -1.49 -8.71
C TYR A 440 -43.13 -0.56 -8.78
N THR A 441 -42.80 0.01 -7.65
CA THR A 441 -41.60 0.81 -7.46
C THR A 441 -40.95 0.47 -6.13
N TYR A 442 -39.65 0.21 -6.15
CA TYR A 442 -38.83 0.05 -4.95
C TYR A 442 -37.77 1.15 -4.93
N GLN A 443 -37.66 1.87 -3.81
CA GLN A 443 -36.63 2.85 -3.58
C GLN A 443 -35.66 2.34 -2.51
N VAL A 444 -34.36 2.43 -2.78
CA VAL A 444 -33.31 2.14 -1.82
C VAL A 444 -33.24 3.30 -0.82
N SER A 445 -34.07 3.23 0.25
CA SER A 445 -34.25 4.34 1.20
C SER A 445 -33.07 4.56 2.14
N ASP A 446 -32.38 3.46 2.48
CA ASP A 446 -31.26 3.46 3.43
C ASP A 446 -29.99 2.91 2.78
N THR A 447 -28.83 3.12 3.43
CA THR A 447 -27.57 2.49 3.01
C THR A 447 -27.76 0.97 2.98
N PRO A 448 -27.63 0.32 1.80
CA PRO A 448 -27.87 -1.11 1.66
C PRO A 448 -26.78 -1.93 2.36
N ARG A 449 -27.05 -3.21 2.56
CA ARG A 449 -26.02 -4.16 2.98
C ARG A 449 -24.98 -4.32 1.86
N ILE A 450 -23.73 -4.57 2.22
CA ILE A 450 -22.64 -4.82 1.26
C ILE A 450 -22.83 -6.11 0.44
N CYS A 451 -23.78 -6.95 0.81
CA CYS A 451 -24.05 -8.25 0.23
C CYS A 451 -25.42 -8.27 -0.47
N TYR A 452 -26.10 -9.42 -0.43
CA TYR A 452 -27.41 -9.62 -1.01
C TYR A 452 -28.48 -8.74 -0.34
N ASN A 453 -29.09 -7.85 -1.10
CA ASN A 453 -30.24 -7.05 -0.69
C ASN A 453 -31.48 -7.62 -1.39
N GLU A 454 -32.16 -8.53 -0.72
CA GLU A 454 -33.37 -9.16 -1.24
C GLU A 454 -34.59 -8.26 -1.03
N VAL A 455 -35.33 -8.05 -2.11
CA VAL A 455 -36.60 -7.33 -2.13
C VAL A 455 -37.71 -8.27 -2.57
N VAL A 456 -38.57 -8.64 -1.62
CA VAL A 456 -39.75 -9.43 -1.90
C VAL A 456 -40.83 -8.53 -2.48
N LEU A 457 -41.37 -8.90 -3.63
CA LEU A 457 -42.44 -8.17 -4.29
C LEU A 457 -43.78 -8.48 -3.63
N PRO A 458 -44.69 -7.50 -3.48
CA PRO A 458 -45.93 -7.68 -2.71
C PRO A 458 -46.92 -8.68 -3.30
N GLN A 459 -46.76 -8.99 -4.59
CA GLN A 459 -47.54 -10.02 -5.33
C GLN A 459 -46.67 -10.56 -6.44
N GLN A 460 -46.98 -11.75 -6.98
CA GLN A 460 -46.35 -12.25 -8.19
C GLN A 460 -46.52 -11.20 -9.31
N LEU A 461 -45.46 -10.44 -9.57
CA LEU A 461 -45.50 -9.29 -10.44
C LEU A 461 -45.20 -9.71 -11.86
N GLN A 462 -46.20 -9.60 -12.77
CA GLN A 462 -45.97 -9.80 -14.18
C GLN A 462 -45.52 -8.48 -14.81
N CYS A 463 -44.30 -8.45 -15.37
CA CYS A 463 -43.77 -7.29 -16.09
C CYS A 463 -42.77 -7.72 -17.17
N ARG A 464 -42.55 -6.84 -18.15
CA ARG A 464 -41.52 -7.02 -19.18
C ARG A 464 -40.30 -6.17 -18.95
N TYR A 465 -40.50 -4.99 -18.37
CA TYR A 465 -39.44 -3.99 -18.22
C TYR A 465 -39.15 -3.69 -16.77
N VAL A 466 -37.84 -3.57 -16.45
CA VAL A 466 -37.37 -3.03 -15.17
C VAL A 466 -36.47 -1.87 -15.48
N ARG A 467 -36.64 -0.76 -14.77
CA ARG A 467 -35.77 0.42 -14.89
C ARG A 467 -35.11 0.69 -13.55
N TYR A 468 -33.78 0.79 -13.53
CA TYR A 468 -33.06 1.43 -12.45
C TYR A 468 -32.83 2.89 -12.78
N LYS A 469 -33.06 3.78 -11.81
CA LYS A 469 -32.74 5.20 -11.90
C LYS A 469 -31.96 5.62 -10.66
N ALA A 470 -30.72 6.09 -10.86
CA ALA A 470 -29.89 6.67 -9.80
C ALA A 470 -30.43 8.06 -9.38
N MET A 471 -30.02 8.53 -8.20
CA MET A 471 -30.28 9.92 -7.81
C MET A 471 -29.52 10.89 -8.73
N GLU A 472 -30.10 12.07 -8.96
CA GLU A 472 -29.63 13.05 -9.97
C GLU A 472 -28.17 13.49 -9.79
N TRP A 473 -27.64 13.42 -8.57
CA TRP A 473 -26.25 13.84 -8.26
C TRP A 473 -25.32 12.67 -7.90
N LYS A 474 -25.80 11.42 -8.01
CA LYS A 474 -25.00 10.23 -7.69
C LYS A 474 -24.62 9.47 -8.94
N ASN A 475 -23.39 8.93 -8.92
CA ASN A 475 -22.92 7.94 -9.89
C ASN A 475 -23.67 6.61 -9.70
N THR A 476 -23.41 5.65 -10.57
CA THR A 476 -23.97 4.31 -10.46
C THR A 476 -22.86 3.29 -10.40
N ASN A 477 -22.92 2.42 -9.36
CA ASN A 477 -22.05 1.26 -9.20
C ASN A 477 -22.91 0.08 -8.72
N ILE A 478 -23.11 -0.93 -9.58
CA ILE A 478 -23.92 -2.12 -9.28
C ILE A 478 -23.10 -3.36 -9.57
N GLY A 479 -22.89 -4.22 -8.55
CA GLY A 479 -22.24 -5.53 -8.71
C GLY A 479 -23.15 -6.51 -9.41
N GLU A 480 -24.30 -6.87 -8.80
CA GLU A 480 -25.22 -7.87 -9.34
C GLU A 480 -26.68 -7.46 -9.27
N LEU A 481 -27.44 -7.91 -10.26
CA LEU A 481 -28.91 -7.86 -10.29
C LEU A 481 -29.47 -9.26 -10.60
N LEU A 482 -30.26 -9.80 -9.70
CA LEU A 482 -30.81 -11.14 -9.79
C LEU A 482 -32.33 -11.05 -9.69
N PHE A 483 -33.06 -11.55 -10.70
CA PHE A 483 -34.53 -11.52 -10.76
C PHE A 483 -35.09 -12.94 -10.70
N TRP A 484 -36.06 -13.18 -9.83
CA TRP A 484 -36.61 -14.52 -9.57
C TRP A 484 -38.14 -14.57 -9.60
N GLY A 485 -38.67 -15.69 -10.06
CA GLY A 485 -40.07 -16.11 -9.87
C GLY A 485 -40.09 -17.58 -9.44
N GLY A 486 -40.38 -17.81 -8.16
CA GLY A 486 -40.18 -19.11 -7.53
C GLY A 486 -38.70 -19.51 -7.58
N GLU A 487 -38.42 -20.67 -8.19
CA GLU A 487 -37.07 -21.17 -8.40
C GLU A 487 -36.46 -20.75 -9.76
N THR A 488 -37.21 -20.06 -10.61
CA THR A 488 -36.78 -19.65 -11.94
C THR A 488 -36.07 -18.31 -11.87
N ARG A 489 -34.81 -18.27 -12.33
CA ARG A 489 -34.06 -17.01 -12.52
C ARG A 489 -34.34 -16.44 -13.90
N TYR A 490 -34.57 -15.14 -13.96
CA TYR A 490 -34.79 -14.40 -15.20
C TYR A 490 -33.61 -13.47 -15.50
N PHE A 491 -33.20 -13.43 -16.77
CA PHE A 491 -32.19 -12.53 -17.27
C PHE A 491 -32.80 -11.54 -18.28
N PRO A 492 -32.41 -10.25 -18.26
CA PRO A 492 -32.84 -9.34 -19.31
C PRO A 492 -32.25 -9.77 -20.65
N LYS A 493 -33.03 -9.66 -21.71
CA LYS A 493 -32.59 -9.91 -23.08
C LYS A 493 -31.69 -8.77 -23.57
N THR A 494 -31.98 -7.55 -23.15
CA THR A 494 -31.19 -6.36 -23.46
C THR A 494 -31.16 -5.41 -22.27
N VAL A 495 -30.03 -4.73 -22.11
CA VAL A 495 -29.85 -3.61 -21.18
C VAL A 495 -29.47 -2.37 -21.98
N LYS A 496 -30.24 -1.28 -21.80
CA LYS A 496 -29.97 0.01 -22.43
C LYS A 496 -29.82 1.08 -21.36
N GLY A 497 -29.05 2.12 -21.63
CA GLY A 497 -28.94 3.24 -20.69
C GLY A 497 -27.60 3.92 -20.76
N ALA A 498 -27.19 4.52 -19.65
CA ALA A 498 -25.94 5.23 -19.58
C ALA A 498 -24.76 4.33 -19.96
N PRO A 499 -23.81 4.82 -20.77
CA PRO A 499 -22.63 4.05 -21.13
C PRO A 499 -21.78 3.77 -19.89
N ALA A 500 -21.06 2.65 -19.91
CA ALA A 500 -20.09 2.32 -18.88
C ALA A 500 -18.95 3.36 -18.89
N GLU A 501 -18.34 3.57 -17.73
CA GLU A 501 -17.20 4.48 -17.60
C GLU A 501 -15.95 3.99 -18.34
N ASN A 502 -15.86 2.69 -18.58
CA ASN A 502 -14.75 2.03 -19.25
C ASN A 502 -15.19 0.70 -19.87
N PRO A 503 -14.40 0.07 -20.75
CA PRO A 503 -14.76 -1.17 -21.45
C PRO A 503 -14.76 -2.43 -20.57
N VAL A 504 -14.40 -2.34 -19.28
CA VAL A 504 -14.39 -3.47 -18.34
C VAL A 504 -15.68 -3.50 -17.50
N ASN A 505 -16.12 -2.33 -17.02
CA ASN A 505 -17.23 -2.20 -16.07
C ASN A 505 -18.57 -2.02 -16.80
N VAL A 506 -18.82 -2.87 -17.78
CA VAL A 506 -19.98 -2.84 -18.68
C VAL A 506 -21.24 -3.42 -18.03
N GLN A 507 -22.41 -3.18 -18.63
CA GLN A 507 -23.71 -3.57 -18.09
C GLN A 507 -23.86 -5.07 -17.88
N GLU A 508 -23.20 -5.91 -18.67
CA GLU A 508 -23.19 -7.37 -18.60
C GLU A 508 -22.63 -7.88 -17.27
N ARG A 509 -21.78 -7.08 -16.62
CA ARG A 509 -21.18 -7.41 -15.31
C ARG A 509 -22.20 -7.50 -14.17
N MET A 510 -23.39 -6.94 -14.36
CA MET A 510 -24.46 -7.08 -13.37
C MET A 510 -25.16 -8.44 -13.38
N PHE A 511 -24.76 -9.38 -14.28
CA PHE A 511 -25.46 -10.64 -14.51
C PHE A 511 -24.53 -11.84 -14.66
N ASP A 512 -23.26 -11.72 -14.30
CA ASP A 512 -22.23 -12.75 -14.53
C ASP A 512 -21.94 -13.65 -13.31
N ASP A 513 -22.67 -13.46 -12.20
CA ASP A 513 -22.53 -14.19 -10.94
C ASP A 513 -21.19 -14.00 -10.23
N ASP A 514 -20.44 -12.94 -10.60
CA ASP A 514 -19.22 -12.56 -9.94
C ASP A 514 -19.37 -11.20 -9.21
N PRO A 515 -19.63 -11.19 -7.90
CA PRO A 515 -19.81 -9.94 -7.15
C PRO A 515 -18.61 -8.98 -7.16
N LEU A 516 -17.41 -9.44 -7.59
CA LEU A 516 -16.24 -8.57 -7.76
C LEU A 516 -16.26 -7.77 -9.05
N THR A 517 -17.03 -8.21 -10.05
CA THR A 517 -17.28 -7.43 -11.24
C THR A 517 -18.47 -6.50 -11.01
N TYR A 518 -18.55 -5.42 -11.76
CA TYR A 518 -19.62 -4.45 -11.57
C TYR A 518 -19.81 -3.59 -12.83
N TYR A 519 -21.00 -3.07 -12.99
CA TYR A 519 -21.26 -1.96 -13.88
C TYR A 519 -21.01 -0.64 -13.15
N SER A 520 -20.32 0.29 -13.81
CA SER A 520 -20.18 1.65 -13.31
C SER A 520 -20.29 2.71 -14.42
N THR A 521 -20.82 3.87 -14.04
CA THR A 521 -20.84 5.08 -14.87
C THR A 521 -20.66 6.32 -14.01
N ARG A 522 -19.88 7.27 -14.50
CA ARG A 522 -19.67 8.58 -13.87
C ARG A 522 -20.73 9.62 -14.28
N LEU A 523 -21.77 9.21 -15.02
CA LEU A 523 -22.89 10.09 -15.36
C LEU A 523 -23.88 10.14 -14.19
N PRO A 524 -24.02 11.27 -13.48
CA PRO A 524 -24.96 11.41 -12.38
C PRO A 524 -26.41 11.24 -12.87
N GLY A 525 -27.23 10.62 -12.04
CA GLY A 525 -28.64 10.38 -12.37
C GLY A 525 -28.86 9.35 -13.48
N ALA A 526 -27.88 8.46 -13.70
CA ALA A 526 -27.94 7.44 -14.74
C ALA A 526 -29.22 6.60 -14.67
N THR A 527 -29.74 6.22 -15.83
CA THR A 527 -30.89 5.32 -15.97
C THR A 527 -30.47 4.09 -16.77
N LEU A 528 -30.87 2.91 -16.29
CA LEU A 528 -30.72 1.62 -16.95
C LEU A 528 -32.11 1.03 -17.22
N LEU A 529 -32.35 0.58 -18.44
CA LEU A 529 -33.56 -0.10 -18.87
C LEU A 529 -33.24 -1.56 -19.17
N LEU A 530 -33.87 -2.47 -18.46
CA LEU A 530 -33.77 -3.91 -18.62
C LEU A 530 -35.03 -4.40 -19.34
N ASP A 531 -34.93 -4.99 -20.53
CA ASP A 531 -36.01 -5.62 -21.27
C ASP A 531 -35.85 -7.15 -21.24
N PHE A 532 -36.80 -7.85 -20.65
CA PHE A 532 -36.82 -9.31 -20.59
C PHE A 532 -37.30 -9.96 -21.90
N GLY A 533 -37.69 -9.16 -22.90
CA GLY A 533 -38.16 -9.63 -24.21
C GLY A 533 -39.57 -10.17 -24.21
N LYS A 534 -40.12 -10.53 -23.08
CA LYS A 534 -41.48 -11.01 -22.83
C LYS A 534 -41.91 -10.66 -21.41
N GLN A 535 -43.18 -10.76 -21.11
CA GLN A 535 -43.63 -10.69 -19.72
C GLN A 535 -43.06 -11.89 -18.92
N VAL A 536 -42.53 -11.61 -17.75
CA VAL A 536 -42.04 -12.58 -16.77
C VAL A 536 -42.74 -12.33 -15.44
N GLU A 537 -42.93 -13.39 -14.69
CA GLU A 537 -43.59 -13.37 -13.37
C GLU A 537 -42.52 -13.38 -12.29
N MET A 538 -42.40 -12.29 -11.56
CA MET A 538 -41.38 -12.11 -10.53
C MET A 538 -42.00 -12.05 -9.14
N ASP A 539 -41.40 -12.73 -8.17
CA ASP A 539 -41.78 -12.66 -6.75
C ASP A 539 -40.71 -11.94 -5.90
N ARG A 540 -39.49 -11.84 -6.38
CA ARG A 540 -38.40 -11.12 -5.73
C ARG A 540 -37.31 -10.71 -6.71
N PHE A 541 -36.53 -9.72 -6.32
CA PHE A 541 -35.24 -9.44 -6.93
C PHE A 541 -34.19 -9.18 -5.85
N ILE A 542 -32.90 -9.38 -6.21
CA ILE A 542 -31.77 -9.14 -5.33
C ILE A 542 -30.85 -8.17 -6.07
N PHE A 543 -30.36 -7.18 -5.36
CA PHE A 543 -29.27 -6.35 -5.84
C PHE A 543 -28.07 -6.43 -4.91
N ILE A 544 -26.86 -6.43 -5.47
CA ILE A 544 -25.59 -6.40 -4.76
C ILE A 544 -24.88 -5.13 -5.20
N PRO A 545 -24.59 -4.19 -4.28
CA PRO A 545 -23.77 -3.02 -4.58
C PRO A 545 -22.36 -3.44 -5.00
N ARG A 546 -21.61 -2.56 -5.65
CA ARG A 546 -20.17 -2.74 -5.80
C ARG A 546 -19.53 -2.99 -4.43
N ASN A 547 -18.69 -4.02 -4.30
CA ASN A 547 -18.23 -4.54 -3.03
C ASN A 547 -16.78 -5.07 -3.10
N ASP A 548 -16.32 -5.71 -2.02
CA ASP A 548 -15.00 -6.29 -1.86
C ASP A 548 -15.00 -7.83 -1.80
N ASP A 549 -16.15 -8.47 -1.99
CA ASP A 549 -16.38 -9.93 -1.86
C ASP A 549 -15.90 -10.54 -0.52
N ASN A 550 -15.81 -9.73 0.53
CA ASN A 550 -15.40 -10.17 1.86
C ASN A 550 -16.58 -10.46 2.80
N PHE A 551 -17.81 -10.42 2.31
CA PHE A 551 -19.00 -10.90 3.00
C PHE A 551 -19.12 -12.43 2.93
N ILE A 552 -20.02 -13.00 3.73
CA ILE A 552 -20.32 -14.44 3.67
C ILE A 552 -21.12 -14.73 2.40
N ARG A 553 -20.52 -15.50 1.50
CA ARG A 553 -21.08 -15.85 0.20
C ARG A 553 -21.80 -17.19 0.28
N ILE A 554 -23.03 -17.22 -0.22
CA ILE A 554 -23.84 -18.44 -0.24
C ILE A 554 -23.16 -19.48 -1.12
N GLY A 555 -23.05 -20.74 -0.63
CA GLY A 555 -22.37 -21.83 -1.30
C GLY A 555 -20.88 -21.98 -0.99
N ASP A 556 -20.22 -20.94 -0.45
CA ASP A 556 -18.82 -21.03 -0.05
C ASP A 556 -18.66 -21.74 1.31
N THR A 557 -17.51 -22.41 1.45
CA THR A 557 -17.14 -23.12 2.68
C THR A 557 -16.13 -22.32 3.48
N TYR A 558 -16.43 -22.15 4.75
CA TYR A 558 -15.64 -21.39 5.71
C TYR A 558 -15.17 -22.27 6.87
N GLU A 559 -14.02 -21.94 7.46
CA GLU A 559 -13.53 -22.54 8.69
C GLU A 559 -13.19 -21.44 9.69
N LEU A 560 -13.79 -21.52 10.88
CA LEU A 560 -13.55 -20.58 11.97
C LEU A 560 -12.47 -21.13 12.90
N TYR A 561 -11.54 -20.27 13.26
CA TYR A 561 -10.50 -20.55 14.24
C TYR A 561 -10.54 -19.55 15.39
N TYR A 562 -10.13 -19.97 16.57
CA TYR A 562 -9.70 -19.08 17.66
C TYR A 562 -8.23 -19.29 17.98
N HIS A 563 -7.58 -18.26 18.53
CA HIS A 563 -6.16 -18.36 18.91
C HIS A 563 -6.02 -18.85 20.35
N ASP A 564 -5.25 -19.94 20.55
CA ASP A 564 -5.03 -20.60 21.83
C ASP A 564 -3.58 -20.46 22.33
N GLY A 565 -3.06 -19.25 22.31
CA GLY A 565 -1.71 -18.94 22.77
C GLY A 565 -0.64 -19.76 22.04
N ARG A 566 0.17 -20.52 22.79
CA ARG A 566 1.24 -21.39 22.23
C ARG A 566 0.73 -22.50 21.32
N ASN A 567 -0.54 -22.89 21.44
CA ASN A 567 -1.15 -23.89 20.56
C ASN A 567 -1.51 -23.32 19.18
N GLY A 568 -1.39 -22.00 18.99
CA GLY A 568 -1.74 -21.32 17.74
C GLY A 568 -3.24 -21.32 17.45
N TRP A 569 -3.60 -21.46 16.19
CA TRP A 569 -4.98 -21.44 15.73
C TRP A 569 -5.66 -22.81 15.90
N VAL A 570 -6.76 -22.84 16.64
CA VAL A 570 -7.58 -24.03 16.90
C VAL A 570 -8.91 -23.90 16.17
N SER A 571 -9.28 -24.92 15.38
CA SER A 571 -10.52 -24.92 14.58
C SER A 571 -11.77 -25.10 15.43
N LEU A 572 -12.79 -24.29 15.19
CA LEU A 572 -14.16 -24.42 15.69
C LEU A 572 -15.10 -25.11 14.67
N GLY A 573 -14.54 -25.60 13.57
CA GLY A 573 -15.24 -26.37 12.56
C GLY A 573 -15.52 -25.62 11.26
N ARG A 574 -15.95 -26.39 10.28
CA ARG A 574 -16.26 -25.93 8.91
C ARG A 574 -17.76 -25.82 8.71
N LYS A 575 -18.16 -24.79 7.95
CA LYS A 575 -19.57 -24.60 7.54
C LYS A 575 -19.62 -24.10 6.10
N THR A 576 -20.54 -24.68 5.32
CA THR A 576 -20.93 -24.13 4.01
C THR A 576 -22.08 -23.18 4.20
N ALA A 577 -21.97 -21.96 3.71
CA ALA A 577 -22.96 -20.93 3.92
C ALA A 577 -24.24 -21.21 3.08
N SER A 578 -25.39 -21.29 3.74
CA SER A 578 -26.72 -21.34 3.11
C SER A 578 -27.45 -20.00 3.13
N ALA A 579 -26.89 -19.02 3.86
CA ALA A 579 -27.35 -17.64 3.97
C ALA A 579 -26.13 -16.71 3.94
N PRO A 580 -26.28 -15.37 3.77
CA PRO A 580 -25.16 -14.43 3.80
C PRO A 580 -24.64 -14.18 5.23
N GLU A 581 -24.61 -15.23 6.03
CA GLU A 581 -24.14 -15.24 7.41
C GLU A 581 -23.76 -16.66 7.85
N LEU A 582 -22.95 -16.76 8.89
CA LEU A 582 -22.57 -18.01 9.54
C LEU A 582 -22.83 -17.92 11.03
N VAL A 583 -23.50 -18.92 11.59
CA VAL A 583 -23.76 -18.98 13.04
C VAL A 583 -22.88 -20.05 13.66
N TYR A 584 -22.10 -19.66 14.68
CA TYR A 584 -21.33 -20.59 15.53
C TYR A 584 -21.84 -20.50 16.97
N ASP A 585 -22.05 -21.67 17.60
CA ASP A 585 -22.64 -21.76 18.94
C ASP A 585 -21.58 -22.01 20.04
N ASN A 586 -20.33 -22.28 19.64
CA ASN A 586 -19.23 -22.76 20.48
C ASN A 586 -18.03 -21.80 20.47
N MET A 587 -18.27 -20.49 20.41
CA MET A 587 -17.20 -19.50 20.40
C MET A 587 -16.74 -19.18 21.82
N PRO A 588 -15.45 -19.47 22.21
CA PRO A 588 -14.96 -19.16 23.55
C PRO A 588 -14.89 -17.64 23.75
N ARG A 589 -15.39 -17.15 24.90
CA ARG A 589 -15.37 -15.71 25.20
C ARG A 589 -13.95 -15.19 25.37
N GLY A 590 -13.72 -13.95 24.98
CA GLY A 590 -12.44 -13.25 25.13
C GLY A 590 -11.37 -13.66 24.14
N ALA A 591 -11.65 -14.58 23.23
CA ALA A 591 -10.70 -15.04 22.22
C ALA A 591 -10.52 -14.05 21.05
N LEU A 592 -9.39 -14.16 20.36
CA LEU A 592 -9.20 -13.63 19.02
C LEU A 592 -9.57 -14.70 17.99
N PHE A 593 -10.33 -14.33 16.99
CA PHE A 593 -10.85 -15.23 15.96
C PHE A 593 -10.29 -14.91 14.58
N HIS A 594 -10.28 -15.93 13.72
CA HIS A 594 -9.93 -15.86 12.31
C HIS A 594 -10.91 -16.72 11.49
N LEU A 595 -11.62 -16.10 10.55
CA LEU A 595 -12.53 -16.80 9.65
C LEU A 595 -11.88 -16.93 8.27
N ARG A 596 -11.62 -18.18 7.86
CA ARG A 596 -11.05 -18.51 6.55
C ARG A 596 -12.13 -18.89 5.56
N CYS A 597 -12.03 -18.41 4.33
CA CYS A 597 -12.78 -18.92 3.19
C CYS A 597 -11.96 -19.98 2.46
N LEU A 598 -12.41 -21.24 2.48
CA LEU A 598 -11.69 -22.36 1.87
C LEU A 598 -11.99 -22.51 0.37
N THR A 599 -13.04 -21.87 -0.12
CA THR A 599 -13.49 -21.97 -1.52
C THR A 599 -12.79 -20.91 -2.39
N ARG A 600 -12.72 -19.67 -1.91
CA ARG A 600 -12.16 -18.55 -2.64
C ARG A 600 -11.74 -17.41 -1.71
N GLY A 601 -10.85 -16.56 -2.22
CA GLY A 601 -10.39 -15.36 -1.56
C GLY A 601 -9.31 -15.62 -0.53
N GLU A 602 -8.46 -14.62 -0.33
CA GLU A 602 -7.34 -14.66 0.60
C GLU A 602 -7.29 -13.38 1.46
N GLU A 603 -8.29 -12.51 1.35
CA GLU A 603 -8.40 -11.37 2.23
C GLU A 603 -9.14 -11.79 3.48
N GLU A 604 -8.39 -11.95 4.56
CA GLU A 604 -8.89 -12.41 5.86
C GLU A 604 -8.25 -11.55 6.94
N GLN A 605 -9.00 -11.24 8.00
CA GLN A 605 -8.48 -10.49 9.13
C GLN A 605 -8.97 -11.09 10.45
N VAL A 606 -8.17 -10.92 11.49
CA VAL A 606 -8.57 -11.30 12.85
C VAL A 606 -9.61 -10.35 13.41
N PHE A 607 -10.49 -10.89 14.25
CA PHE A 607 -11.55 -10.13 14.91
C PHE A 607 -11.79 -10.68 16.32
N HIS A 608 -12.47 -9.90 17.14
CA HIS A 608 -12.96 -10.33 18.44
C HIS A 608 -14.47 -10.14 18.53
N ILE A 609 -15.08 -10.67 19.58
CA ILE A 609 -16.50 -10.49 19.84
C ILE A 609 -16.68 -9.45 20.94
N LYS A 610 -17.51 -8.45 20.69
CA LYS A 610 -17.93 -7.44 21.66
C LYS A 610 -19.44 -7.27 21.61
N ASP A 611 -20.09 -7.44 22.75
CA ASP A 611 -21.55 -7.36 22.87
C ASP A 611 -22.29 -8.27 21.87
N GLY A 612 -21.78 -9.51 21.68
CA GLY A 612 -22.33 -10.50 20.76
C GLY A 612 -22.14 -10.18 19.27
N LYS A 613 -21.30 -9.19 18.93
CA LYS A 613 -21.04 -8.74 17.55
C LYS A 613 -19.59 -8.96 17.16
N GLN A 614 -19.38 -9.30 15.89
CA GLN A 614 -18.07 -9.38 15.25
C GLN A 614 -17.45 -7.97 15.11
N VAL A 615 -16.25 -7.77 15.66
CA VAL A 615 -15.54 -6.49 15.64
C VAL A 615 -14.12 -6.68 15.09
N PHE A 616 -13.81 -5.96 14.02
CA PHE A 616 -12.46 -5.84 13.48
C PHE A 616 -11.80 -4.58 14.04
N ILE A 617 -10.50 -4.64 14.31
CA ILE A 617 -9.71 -3.47 14.69
C ILE A 617 -9.07 -2.93 13.41
N SER A 618 -9.64 -1.88 12.88
CA SER A 618 -9.16 -1.17 11.70
C SER A 618 -9.64 0.27 11.72
N ASN A 619 -8.76 1.20 11.39
CA ASN A 619 -9.11 2.63 11.27
C ASN A 619 -9.94 2.92 10.00
N LEU A 620 -9.99 1.99 9.06
CA LEU A 620 -10.69 2.14 7.79
C LEU A 620 -12.05 1.42 7.77
N SER A 621 -12.39 0.70 8.85
CA SER A 621 -13.64 -0.04 8.89
C SER A 621 -14.85 0.91 9.03
N TYR A 622 -15.76 0.82 8.10
CA TYR A 622 -17.14 1.29 8.26
C TYR A 622 -17.87 0.26 9.13
N ILE A 623 -18.12 0.63 10.36
CA ILE A 623 -19.00 -0.16 11.24
C ILE A 623 -20.44 0.27 10.93
N ARG A 624 -21.13 -0.46 10.09
CA ARG A 624 -22.58 -0.48 10.01
C ARG A 624 -23.08 -1.90 9.76
#